data_f526add06f4b7fe69cd26d12bb0c79f5
#
_entry.id   f526add06f4b7fe69cd26d12bb0c79f5
#
_cell.length_a   1.000
_cell.length_b   1.000
_cell.length_c   1.000
_cell.angle_alpha   90.00
_cell.angle_beta   90.00
_cell.angle_gamma   90.00
#
_symmetry.space_group_name_H-M   'P 1'
#
loop_
_entity.id
_entity.type
_entity.pdbx_description
1 polymer ?
#
loop_
_entity_poly.entity_id
_entity_poly.type
_entity_poly.pdbx_seq_one_letter_code
_entity_poly.pdbx_strand_id
1 'polypeptide(L)'
;MVNQKYLDKAEVLIEALPYIQRFNRKIVVVKYGGSAMLDDELKKNVIKDVVLLKLVGFKPIIVHGGGKEISRWVGKVGMEPKFINGLRVTDKDTMEIAEMVLAKVNKELVAMVESLGVNAVGISGKDGGLLKCRKKQTEGGDIGFVGEVTKVEPKILYDLLEKDFLPIIFPVGYDDNFATYNINADDAACAIAEAVHAEKLAFLSDIEGVYKDKDDPSSLISELHVHEAEKLISEGFVGGGMIPKLKNCIDAIEEGVNRVHILDGRIPHSLLLEIFTNKGIGTAILREDGEKYYNEYE
;
A
#
# COMPACT_ATOMS: atom_id res chain seq x y z
N MET A 1 -31.29 -23.47 -24.06
CA MET A 1 -31.18 -23.16 -22.61
C MET A 1 -29.85 -22.48 -22.37
N VAL A 2 -29.83 -21.33 -21.72
CA VAL A 2 -28.57 -20.64 -21.33
C VAL A 2 -27.89 -21.49 -20.24
N ASN A 3 -26.56 -21.65 -20.34
CA ASN A 3 -25.80 -22.42 -19.36
C ASN A 3 -25.74 -21.62 -18.04
N GLN A 4 -26.11 -22.23 -16.91
CA GLN A 4 -26.11 -21.60 -15.58
C GLN A 4 -24.78 -20.94 -15.26
N LYS A 5 -23.66 -21.56 -15.59
CA LYS A 5 -22.31 -20.99 -15.42
C LYS A 5 -22.11 -19.60 -16.10
N TYR A 6 -22.86 -19.32 -17.20
CA TYR A 6 -22.78 -18.00 -17.84
C TYR A 6 -23.69 -16.99 -17.15
N LEU A 7 -24.82 -17.42 -16.60
CA LEU A 7 -25.67 -16.56 -15.77
C LEU A 7 -24.94 -16.14 -14.50
N ASP A 8 -24.33 -17.10 -13.77
CA ASP A 8 -23.57 -16.83 -12.56
C ASP A 8 -22.45 -15.79 -12.81
N LYS A 9 -21.75 -15.87 -13.96
CA LYS A 9 -20.74 -14.86 -14.33
C LYS A 9 -21.34 -13.46 -14.57
N ALA A 10 -22.52 -13.40 -15.15
CA ALA A 10 -23.20 -12.13 -15.39
C ALA A 10 -23.67 -11.52 -14.04
N GLU A 11 -24.19 -12.35 -13.14
CA GLU A 11 -24.63 -11.93 -11.81
C GLU A 11 -23.46 -11.33 -11.01
N VAL A 12 -22.29 -12.00 -10.96
CA VAL A 12 -21.09 -11.47 -10.30
C VAL A 12 -20.68 -10.08 -10.83
N LEU A 13 -20.80 -9.86 -12.16
CA LEU A 13 -20.50 -8.55 -12.75
C LEU A 13 -21.54 -7.48 -12.35
N ILE A 14 -22.81 -7.87 -12.24
CA ILE A 14 -23.89 -6.97 -11.82
C ILE A 14 -23.75 -6.64 -10.33
N GLU A 15 -23.38 -7.61 -9.46
CA GLU A 15 -23.11 -7.37 -8.04
C GLU A 15 -21.97 -6.37 -7.83
N ALA A 16 -21.00 -6.29 -8.73
CA ALA A 16 -19.91 -5.31 -8.66
C ALA A 16 -20.34 -3.87 -9.04
N LEU A 17 -21.49 -3.71 -9.72
CA LEU A 17 -21.92 -2.43 -10.30
C LEU A 17 -22.04 -1.28 -9.27
N PRO A 18 -22.65 -1.45 -8.08
CA PRO A 18 -22.74 -0.40 -7.07
C PRO A 18 -21.37 0.12 -6.63
N TYR A 19 -20.41 -0.80 -6.43
CA TYR A 19 -19.04 -0.45 -6.04
C TYR A 19 -18.32 0.31 -7.16
N ILE A 20 -18.47 -0.11 -8.42
CA ILE A 20 -17.92 0.57 -9.59
C ILE A 20 -18.49 2.01 -9.68
N GLN A 21 -19.80 2.19 -9.52
CA GLN A 21 -20.44 3.51 -9.56
C GLN A 21 -19.94 4.41 -8.42
N ARG A 22 -19.86 3.87 -7.21
CA ARG A 22 -19.44 4.62 -6.02
C ARG A 22 -18.00 5.09 -6.09
N PHE A 23 -17.10 4.23 -6.55
CA PHE A 23 -15.66 4.50 -6.56
C PHE A 23 -15.13 4.97 -7.92
N ASN A 24 -16.01 5.20 -8.89
CA ASN A 24 -15.62 5.75 -10.19
C ASN A 24 -14.88 7.08 -10.01
N ARG A 25 -13.71 7.20 -10.62
CA ARG A 25 -12.78 8.35 -10.52
C ARG A 25 -12.18 8.61 -9.15
N LYS A 26 -12.46 7.77 -8.15
CA LYS A 26 -11.84 7.90 -6.83
C LYS A 26 -10.41 7.39 -6.85
N ILE A 27 -9.52 8.09 -6.12
CA ILE A 27 -8.12 7.67 -5.98
C ILE A 27 -8.03 6.57 -4.93
N VAL A 28 -7.35 5.48 -5.28
CA VAL A 28 -7.04 4.36 -4.38
C VAL A 28 -5.53 4.18 -4.37
N VAL A 29 -4.91 4.34 -3.21
CA VAL A 29 -3.48 4.06 -3.03
C VAL A 29 -3.32 2.62 -2.59
N VAL A 30 -2.52 1.85 -3.31
CA VAL A 30 -2.21 0.45 -3.00
C VAL A 30 -0.74 0.36 -2.61
N LYS A 31 -0.50 0.15 -1.32
CA LYS A 31 0.84 -0.17 -0.86
C LYS A 31 1.09 -1.66 -1.09
N TYR A 32 2.06 -1.97 -1.93
CA TYR A 32 2.42 -3.32 -2.31
C TYR A 32 3.79 -3.71 -1.75
N GLY A 33 3.84 -4.77 -0.94
CA GLY A 33 5.07 -5.19 -0.27
C GLY A 33 4.99 -6.62 0.27
N GLY A 34 5.94 -6.99 1.11
CA GLY A 34 5.97 -8.29 1.77
C GLY A 34 6.41 -9.45 0.88
N SER A 35 6.03 -10.66 1.26
CA SER A 35 6.38 -11.90 0.54
C SER A 35 5.65 -12.03 -0.80
N ALA A 36 4.48 -11.41 -0.95
CA ALA A 36 3.73 -11.38 -2.20
C ALA A 36 4.54 -10.80 -3.39
N MET A 37 5.55 -9.98 -3.11
CA MET A 37 6.47 -9.47 -4.15
C MET A 37 7.50 -10.48 -4.64
N LEU A 38 7.73 -11.57 -3.92
CA LEU A 38 8.71 -12.60 -4.29
C LEU A 38 8.09 -13.75 -5.08
N ASP A 39 6.80 -13.95 -4.97
CA ASP A 39 6.06 -14.96 -5.72
C ASP A 39 5.51 -14.34 -7.01
N ASP A 40 5.91 -14.91 -8.14
CA ASP A 40 5.54 -14.37 -9.45
C ASP A 40 4.04 -14.51 -9.77
N GLU A 41 3.35 -15.51 -9.24
CA GLU A 41 1.91 -15.67 -9.46
C GLU A 41 1.11 -14.71 -8.57
N LEU A 42 1.51 -14.53 -7.31
CA LEU A 42 0.89 -13.52 -6.43
C LEU A 42 1.11 -12.12 -6.98
N LYS A 43 2.32 -11.82 -7.47
CA LYS A 43 2.64 -10.55 -8.13
C LYS A 43 1.72 -10.30 -9.32
N LYS A 44 1.55 -11.29 -10.20
CA LYS A 44 0.63 -11.20 -11.35
C LYS A 44 -0.82 -10.96 -10.92
N ASN A 45 -1.28 -11.61 -9.86
CA ASN A 45 -2.65 -11.43 -9.36
C ASN A 45 -2.86 -10.01 -8.84
N VAL A 46 -1.97 -9.49 -7.99
CA VAL A 46 -2.06 -8.10 -7.50
C VAL A 46 -2.07 -7.09 -8.66
N ILE A 47 -1.20 -7.28 -9.65
CA ILE A 47 -1.16 -6.38 -10.82
C ILE A 47 -2.44 -6.48 -11.65
N LYS A 48 -3.00 -7.67 -11.85
CA LYS A 48 -4.30 -7.85 -12.52
C LYS A 48 -5.43 -7.15 -11.76
N ASP A 49 -5.43 -7.23 -10.44
CA ASP A 49 -6.43 -6.57 -9.60
C ASP A 49 -6.38 -5.05 -9.78
N VAL A 50 -5.18 -4.46 -9.67
CA VAL A 50 -5.01 -3.01 -9.85
C VAL A 50 -5.36 -2.56 -11.27
N VAL A 51 -4.98 -3.34 -12.30
CA VAL A 51 -5.36 -3.08 -13.69
C VAL A 51 -6.86 -3.14 -13.86
N LEU A 52 -7.55 -4.13 -13.27
CA LEU A 52 -9.01 -4.21 -13.31
C LEU A 52 -9.65 -2.98 -12.66
N LEU A 53 -9.19 -2.58 -11.47
CA LEU A 53 -9.68 -1.36 -10.81
C LEU A 53 -9.56 -0.14 -11.73
N LYS A 54 -8.41 0.03 -12.41
CA LYS A 54 -8.22 1.13 -13.35
C LYS A 54 -9.19 1.05 -14.52
N LEU A 55 -9.35 -0.12 -15.12
CA LEU A 55 -10.23 -0.32 -16.29
C LEU A 55 -11.72 -0.09 -15.97
N VAL A 56 -12.14 -0.35 -14.73
CA VAL A 56 -13.51 -0.06 -14.30
C VAL A 56 -13.70 1.37 -13.75
N GLY A 57 -12.69 2.23 -13.89
CA GLY A 57 -12.82 3.68 -13.67
C GLY A 57 -12.24 4.23 -12.38
N PHE A 58 -11.62 3.41 -11.54
CA PHE A 58 -10.84 3.92 -10.40
C PHE A 58 -9.56 4.62 -10.88
N LYS A 59 -8.93 5.39 -9.99
CA LYS A 59 -7.62 6.01 -10.20
C LYS A 59 -6.60 5.40 -9.23
N PRO A 60 -6.08 4.19 -9.52
CA PRO A 60 -5.12 3.55 -8.63
C PRO A 60 -3.73 4.18 -8.74
N ILE A 61 -3.05 4.23 -7.58
CA ILE A 61 -1.63 4.57 -7.42
C ILE A 61 -0.98 3.40 -6.69
N ILE A 62 0.12 2.86 -7.21
CA ILE A 62 0.89 1.83 -6.49
C ILE A 62 2.07 2.49 -5.79
N VAL A 63 2.24 2.21 -4.50
CA VAL A 63 3.48 2.48 -3.75
C VAL A 63 4.09 1.15 -3.36
N HIS A 64 5.26 0.81 -3.91
CA HIS A 64 5.82 -0.51 -3.65
C HIS A 64 7.04 -0.48 -2.73
N GLY A 65 7.23 -1.54 -1.98
CA GLY A 65 8.45 -1.81 -1.23
C GLY A 65 9.47 -2.60 -2.06
N GLY A 66 10.44 -3.19 -1.38
CA GLY A 66 11.49 -4.02 -1.99
C GLY A 66 12.51 -4.52 -0.97
N GLY A 67 12.16 -4.50 0.32
CA GLY A 67 13.10 -4.78 1.40
C GLY A 67 13.81 -6.14 1.29
N LYS A 68 13.09 -7.19 0.89
CA LYS A 68 13.68 -8.53 0.70
C LYS A 68 14.66 -8.56 -0.48
N GLU A 69 14.31 -7.86 -1.57
CA GLU A 69 15.16 -7.76 -2.76
C GLU A 69 16.43 -6.93 -2.47
N ILE A 70 16.28 -5.81 -1.73
CA ILE A 70 17.43 -5.02 -1.24
C ILE A 70 18.35 -5.90 -0.38
N SER A 71 17.81 -6.67 0.59
CA SER A 71 18.61 -7.57 1.42
C SER A 71 19.35 -8.62 0.59
N ARG A 72 18.71 -9.18 -0.43
CA ARG A 72 19.31 -10.13 -1.36
C ARG A 72 20.50 -9.52 -2.11
N TRP A 73 20.37 -8.28 -2.59
CA TRP A 73 21.43 -7.61 -3.32
C TRP A 73 22.57 -7.14 -2.41
N VAL A 74 22.27 -6.62 -1.21
CA VAL A 74 23.28 -6.30 -0.17
C VAL A 74 24.13 -7.54 0.13
N GLY A 75 23.48 -8.71 0.32
CA GLY A 75 24.20 -9.97 0.53
C GLY A 75 25.05 -10.40 -0.69
N LYS A 76 24.60 -10.17 -1.93
CA LYS A 76 25.34 -10.49 -3.14
C LYS A 76 26.64 -9.71 -3.30
N VAL A 77 26.70 -8.48 -2.79
CA VAL A 77 27.93 -7.68 -2.80
C VAL A 77 28.81 -7.91 -1.56
N GLY A 78 28.47 -8.91 -0.72
CA GLY A 78 29.28 -9.29 0.44
C GLY A 78 29.01 -8.45 1.69
N MET A 79 27.93 -7.67 1.72
CA MET A 79 27.52 -6.88 2.87
C MET A 79 26.42 -7.61 3.66
N GLU A 80 26.28 -7.29 4.95
CA GLU A 80 25.21 -7.82 5.80
C GLU A 80 24.10 -6.80 6.00
N PRO A 81 22.82 -7.14 5.69
CA PRO A 81 21.69 -6.25 5.98
C PRO A 81 21.48 -6.13 7.49
N LYS A 82 21.46 -4.89 7.99
CA LYS A 82 21.24 -4.58 9.41
C LYS A 82 19.90 -3.86 9.59
N PHE A 83 19.27 -4.11 10.76
CA PHE A 83 17.98 -3.50 11.10
C PHE A 83 17.99 -3.03 12.55
N ILE A 84 17.37 -1.87 12.80
CA ILE A 84 17.11 -1.31 14.13
C ILE A 84 15.61 -0.97 14.19
N ASN A 85 14.90 -1.51 15.15
CA ASN A 85 13.45 -1.31 15.32
C ASN A 85 12.63 -1.56 14.02
N GLY A 86 13.03 -2.58 13.25
CA GLY A 86 12.37 -2.92 11.96
C GLY A 86 12.76 -2.04 10.78
N LEU A 87 13.52 -0.96 10.98
CA LEU A 87 14.05 -0.10 9.94
C LEU A 87 15.43 -0.57 9.49
N ARG A 88 15.67 -0.56 8.19
CA ARG A 88 16.98 -0.92 7.62
C ARG A 88 18.01 0.16 7.94
N VAL A 89 19.10 -0.23 8.59
CA VAL A 89 20.28 0.64 8.65
C VAL A 89 20.82 0.82 7.24
N THR A 90 20.85 2.05 6.77
CA THR A 90 21.12 2.39 5.37
C THR A 90 22.33 3.33 5.32
N ASP A 91 23.53 2.77 5.27
CA ASP A 91 24.73 3.54 4.99
C ASP A 91 24.77 3.98 3.52
N LYS A 92 25.82 4.65 3.10
CA LYS A 92 25.93 5.21 1.75
C LYS A 92 25.85 4.12 0.68
N ASP A 93 26.57 3.03 0.84
CA ASP A 93 26.62 1.93 -0.13
C ASP A 93 25.27 1.19 -0.17
N THR A 94 24.68 0.97 1.00
CA THR A 94 23.32 0.39 1.10
C THR A 94 22.26 1.30 0.45
N MET A 95 22.43 2.65 0.52
CA MET A 95 21.50 3.58 -0.12
C MET A 95 21.57 3.49 -1.65
N GLU A 96 22.76 3.42 -2.22
CA GLU A 96 22.96 3.23 -3.66
C GLU A 96 22.35 1.92 -4.14
N ILE A 97 22.58 0.82 -3.39
CA ILE A 97 21.96 -0.49 -3.69
C ILE A 97 20.45 -0.42 -3.59
N ALA A 98 19.92 0.23 -2.55
CA ALA A 98 18.47 0.35 -2.34
C ALA A 98 17.82 1.10 -3.51
N GLU A 99 18.37 2.22 -3.94
CA GLU A 99 17.83 2.99 -5.07
C GLU A 99 17.87 2.18 -6.38
N MET A 100 19.00 1.53 -6.70
CA MET A 100 19.12 0.67 -7.89
C MET A 100 18.10 -0.48 -7.88
N VAL A 101 17.97 -1.15 -6.75
CA VAL A 101 17.08 -2.33 -6.62
C VAL A 101 15.62 -1.91 -6.70
N LEU A 102 15.24 -0.84 -6.00
CA LEU A 102 13.87 -0.33 -6.03
C LEU A 102 13.50 0.17 -7.42
N ALA A 103 14.40 0.87 -8.12
CA ALA A 103 14.19 1.30 -9.50
C ALA A 103 14.00 0.10 -10.45
N LYS A 104 14.79 -0.97 -10.29
CA LYS A 104 14.63 -2.22 -11.06
C LYS A 104 13.23 -2.83 -10.81
N VAL A 105 12.85 -3.04 -9.56
CA VAL A 105 11.53 -3.60 -9.19
C VAL A 105 10.41 -2.73 -9.75
N ASN A 106 10.55 -1.41 -9.67
CA ASN A 106 9.60 -0.44 -10.22
C ASN A 106 9.36 -0.67 -11.72
N LYS A 107 10.44 -0.79 -12.51
CA LYS A 107 10.32 -1.01 -13.96
C LYS A 107 9.78 -2.40 -14.32
N GLU A 108 10.02 -3.41 -13.51
CA GLU A 108 9.37 -4.72 -13.67
C GLU A 108 7.84 -4.62 -13.48
N LEU A 109 7.38 -3.89 -12.46
CA LEU A 109 5.94 -3.66 -12.23
C LEU A 109 5.31 -2.85 -13.39
N VAL A 110 6.00 -1.80 -13.87
CA VAL A 110 5.57 -1.03 -15.05
C VAL A 110 5.36 -1.96 -16.24
N ALA A 111 6.36 -2.78 -16.57
CA ALA A 111 6.28 -3.71 -17.70
C ALA A 111 5.12 -4.72 -17.55
N MET A 112 4.83 -5.17 -16.33
CA MET A 112 3.70 -6.06 -16.07
C MET A 112 2.36 -5.36 -16.31
N VAL A 113 2.18 -4.12 -15.87
CA VAL A 113 0.96 -3.33 -16.12
C VAL A 113 0.79 -3.07 -17.62
N GLU A 114 1.85 -2.63 -18.30
CA GLU A 114 1.86 -2.38 -19.75
C GLU A 114 1.50 -3.64 -20.54
N SER A 115 1.96 -4.82 -20.11
CA SER A 115 1.63 -6.10 -20.75
C SER A 115 0.13 -6.46 -20.69
N LEU A 116 -0.61 -5.81 -19.80
CA LEU A 116 -2.07 -5.95 -19.67
C LEU A 116 -2.84 -4.81 -20.37
N GLY A 117 -2.17 -3.99 -21.17
CA GLY A 117 -2.79 -2.95 -22.00
C GLY A 117 -3.12 -1.65 -21.26
N VAL A 118 -2.54 -1.41 -20.09
CA VAL A 118 -2.71 -0.17 -19.32
C VAL A 118 -1.40 0.60 -19.31
N ASN A 119 -1.46 1.90 -19.63
CA ASN A 119 -0.29 2.77 -19.58
C ASN A 119 0.14 3.03 -18.13
N ALA A 120 1.40 2.79 -17.82
CA ALA A 120 1.96 3.00 -16.48
C ALA A 120 3.24 3.84 -16.50
N VAL A 121 3.46 4.61 -15.46
CA VAL A 121 4.69 5.38 -15.27
C VAL A 121 5.28 5.04 -13.91
N GLY A 122 6.53 4.55 -13.93
CA GLY A 122 7.29 4.29 -12.71
C GLY A 122 8.17 5.48 -12.34
N ILE A 123 7.99 6.00 -11.14
CA ILE A 123 8.70 7.15 -10.58
C ILE A 123 9.21 6.86 -9.17
N SER A 124 10.19 7.64 -8.72
CA SER A 124 10.62 7.72 -7.32
C SER A 124 9.95 8.91 -6.62
N GLY A 125 10.09 8.99 -5.33
CA GLY A 125 9.72 10.19 -4.59
C GLY A 125 10.56 11.43 -4.94
N LYS A 126 11.67 11.26 -5.67
CA LYS A 126 12.51 12.37 -6.16
C LYS A 126 11.93 13.04 -7.39
N ASP A 127 11.16 12.30 -8.20
CA ASP A 127 10.61 12.79 -9.47
C ASP A 127 9.50 13.81 -9.21
N GLY A 128 9.56 14.94 -9.89
CA GLY A 128 8.61 16.04 -9.71
C GLY A 128 8.58 16.65 -8.32
N GLY A 129 9.58 16.37 -7.49
CA GLY A 129 9.62 16.84 -6.11
C GLY A 129 8.61 16.16 -5.18
N LEU A 130 8.17 14.94 -5.53
CA LEU A 130 7.04 14.26 -4.91
C LEU A 130 7.22 14.04 -3.40
N LEU A 131 8.38 13.49 -2.94
CA LEU A 131 8.64 13.21 -1.53
C LEU A 131 9.85 13.98 -1.02
N LYS A 132 9.58 15.01 -0.25
CA LYS A 132 10.59 15.70 0.55
C LYS A 132 10.67 15.04 1.92
N CYS A 133 11.88 14.83 2.42
CA CYS A 133 12.11 14.16 3.70
C CYS A 133 13.23 14.81 4.50
N ARG A 134 13.32 14.43 5.76
CA ARG A 134 14.47 14.68 6.63
C ARG A 134 15.05 13.35 7.10
N LYS A 135 16.29 13.36 7.59
CA LYS A 135 16.88 12.18 8.21
C LYS A 135 16.03 11.72 9.41
N LYS A 136 15.60 10.46 9.39
CA LYS A 136 14.80 9.88 10.48
C LYS A 136 15.67 9.67 11.71
N GLN A 137 15.18 10.13 12.86
CA GLN A 137 15.80 9.90 14.16
C GLN A 137 15.17 8.67 14.83
N THR A 138 15.98 7.85 15.51
CA THR A 138 15.50 6.69 16.27
C THR A 138 16.19 6.60 17.62
N GLU A 139 15.49 6.10 18.61
CA GLU A 139 16.06 5.85 19.95
C GLU A 139 17.15 4.77 19.94
N GLY A 140 17.19 3.93 18.90
CA GLY A 140 18.17 2.85 18.72
C GLY A 140 19.49 3.27 18.11
N GLY A 141 19.71 4.56 17.81
CA GLY A 141 20.94 5.10 17.22
C GLY A 141 20.79 5.58 15.77
N ASP A 142 21.92 5.89 15.15
CA ASP A 142 21.97 6.37 13.76
C ASP A 142 21.69 5.21 12.77
N ILE A 143 20.64 5.35 11.98
CA ILE A 143 20.26 4.39 10.94
C ILE A 143 20.68 4.84 9.51
N GLY A 144 21.49 5.88 9.42
CA GLY A 144 22.06 6.37 8.15
C GLY A 144 21.05 7.14 7.29
N PHE A 145 21.00 6.81 6.00
CA PHE A 145 20.16 7.48 5.00
C PHE A 145 18.73 6.93 4.99
N VAL A 146 18.07 6.94 6.14
CA VAL A 146 16.64 6.64 6.28
C VAL A 146 15.89 7.94 6.43
N GLY A 147 14.88 8.14 5.57
CA GLY A 147 14.08 9.37 5.51
C GLY A 147 12.75 9.25 6.22
N GLU A 148 12.33 10.35 6.83
CA GLU A 148 10.99 10.63 7.31
C GLU A 148 10.37 11.69 6.41
N VAL A 149 9.19 11.41 5.82
CA VAL A 149 8.52 12.34 4.90
C VAL A 149 8.13 13.60 5.66
N THR A 150 8.46 14.77 5.10
CA THR A 150 8.11 16.08 5.68
C THR A 150 7.13 16.85 4.79
N LYS A 151 7.08 16.55 3.49
CA LYS A 151 6.16 17.14 2.54
C LYS A 151 5.98 16.22 1.34
N VAL A 152 4.76 16.14 0.86
CA VAL A 152 4.42 15.54 -0.44
C VAL A 152 3.97 16.64 -1.39
N GLU A 153 4.49 16.66 -2.63
CA GLU A 153 4.03 17.51 -3.71
C GLU A 153 3.27 16.65 -4.74
N PRO A 154 1.93 16.55 -4.63
CA PRO A 154 1.17 15.57 -5.39
C PRO A 154 0.91 15.95 -6.86
N LYS A 155 1.38 17.11 -7.32
CA LYS A 155 1.10 17.62 -8.67
C LYS A 155 1.39 16.62 -9.77
N ILE A 156 2.57 15.95 -9.72
CA ILE A 156 2.94 14.95 -10.72
C ILE A 156 1.95 13.78 -10.75
N LEU A 157 1.40 13.38 -9.60
CA LEU A 157 0.43 12.28 -9.52
C LEU A 157 -0.89 12.67 -10.16
N TYR A 158 -1.39 13.89 -9.89
CA TYR A 158 -2.60 14.38 -10.54
C TYR A 158 -2.43 14.50 -12.05
N ASP A 159 -1.30 15.04 -12.52
CA ASP A 159 -0.99 15.17 -13.95
C ASP A 159 -0.97 13.79 -14.64
N LEU A 160 -0.38 12.77 -14.02
CA LEU A 160 -0.36 11.40 -14.52
C LEU A 160 -1.75 10.76 -14.54
N LEU A 161 -2.51 10.88 -13.45
CA LEU A 161 -3.86 10.33 -13.33
C LEU A 161 -4.83 11.00 -14.30
N GLU A 162 -4.67 12.29 -14.57
CA GLU A 162 -5.46 13.03 -15.55
C GLU A 162 -5.19 12.58 -16.98
N LYS A 163 -3.94 12.25 -17.29
CA LYS A 163 -3.49 11.70 -18.58
C LYS A 163 -3.68 10.19 -18.70
N ASP A 164 -4.45 9.61 -17.79
CA ASP A 164 -4.82 8.20 -17.76
C ASP A 164 -3.63 7.23 -17.58
N PHE A 165 -2.52 7.67 -17.00
CA PHE A 165 -1.44 6.78 -16.56
C PHE A 165 -1.75 6.16 -15.19
N LEU A 166 -1.15 5.00 -14.93
CA LEU A 166 -1.09 4.37 -13.61
C LEU A 166 0.28 4.69 -12.99
N PRO A 167 0.34 5.55 -11.95
CA PRO A 167 1.61 5.84 -11.27
C PRO A 167 2.05 4.65 -10.41
N ILE A 168 3.34 4.28 -10.51
CA ILE A 168 3.98 3.26 -9.69
C ILE A 168 5.19 3.89 -9.01
N ILE A 169 5.17 3.99 -7.68
CA ILE A 169 6.12 4.80 -6.93
C ILE A 169 7.00 3.90 -6.08
N PHE A 170 8.31 4.14 -6.10
CA PHE A 170 9.21 3.56 -5.11
C PHE A 170 9.68 4.62 -4.10
N PRO A 171 9.79 4.26 -2.80
CA PRO A 171 9.89 5.19 -1.70
C PRO A 171 11.33 5.66 -1.45
N VAL A 172 11.85 6.44 -2.39
CA VAL A 172 13.13 7.16 -2.28
C VAL A 172 12.85 8.64 -2.42
N GLY A 173 13.22 9.42 -1.41
CA GLY A 173 13.03 10.87 -1.38
C GLY A 173 14.35 11.62 -1.22
N TYR A 174 14.28 12.92 -1.01
CA TYR A 174 15.44 13.79 -0.80
C TYR A 174 15.17 14.86 0.28
N ASP A 175 16.24 15.35 0.90
CA ASP A 175 16.18 16.47 1.84
C ASP A 175 16.42 17.84 1.16
N ASP A 176 16.47 18.91 1.98
CA ASP A 176 16.70 20.28 1.50
C ASP A 176 18.04 20.48 0.79
N ASN A 177 19.00 19.56 0.99
CA ASN A 177 20.32 19.56 0.35
C ASN A 177 20.38 18.60 -0.84
N PHE A 178 19.23 18.02 -1.24
CA PHE A 178 19.11 16.99 -2.29
C PHE A 178 19.87 15.69 -1.96
N ALA A 179 20.18 15.43 -0.70
CA ALA A 179 20.67 14.11 -0.29
C ALA A 179 19.53 13.08 -0.37
N THR A 180 19.86 11.92 -0.92
CA THR A 180 18.90 10.83 -1.16
C THR A 180 18.66 9.99 0.10
N TYR A 181 17.42 9.64 0.38
CA TYR A 181 17.00 8.82 1.52
C TYR A 181 16.08 7.69 1.12
N ASN A 182 16.30 6.53 1.73
CA ASN A 182 15.40 5.39 1.69
C ASN A 182 14.26 5.64 2.69
N ILE A 183 13.02 5.63 2.23
CA ILE A 183 11.83 5.86 3.05
C ILE A 183 11.12 4.52 3.27
N ASN A 184 10.54 4.31 4.45
CA ASN A 184 9.67 3.16 4.68
C ASN A 184 8.47 3.23 3.72
N ALA A 185 8.14 2.11 3.06
CA ALA A 185 7.10 2.09 2.03
C ALA A 185 5.69 2.28 2.62
N ASP A 186 5.45 1.88 3.88
CA ASP A 186 4.18 2.13 4.56
C ASP A 186 4.05 3.63 4.86
N ASP A 187 5.11 4.26 5.43
CA ASP A 187 5.15 5.71 5.70
C ASP A 187 4.95 6.53 4.40
N ALA A 188 5.63 6.14 3.31
CA ALA A 188 5.48 6.82 2.03
C ALA A 188 4.06 6.67 1.44
N ALA A 189 3.44 5.49 1.58
CA ALA A 189 2.09 5.24 1.09
C ALA A 189 1.05 6.06 1.86
N CYS A 190 1.18 6.18 3.20
CA CYS A 190 0.35 7.05 4.01
C CYS A 190 0.46 8.50 3.56
N ALA A 191 1.68 9.05 3.54
CA ALA A 191 1.91 10.45 3.16
C ALA A 191 1.38 10.77 1.73
N ILE A 192 1.53 9.84 0.79
CA ILE A 192 0.97 9.99 -0.56
C ILE A 192 -0.56 9.95 -0.50
N ALA A 193 -1.16 8.98 0.21
CA ALA A 193 -2.61 8.84 0.30
C ALA A 193 -3.28 10.08 0.92
N GLU A 194 -2.67 10.64 1.96
CA GLU A 194 -3.07 11.90 2.60
C GLU A 194 -3.02 13.05 1.59
N ALA A 195 -1.87 13.25 0.93
CA ALA A 195 -1.66 14.37 0.01
C ALA A 195 -2.56 14.34 -1.23
N VAL A 196 -2.99 13.15 -1.68
CA VAL A 196 -3.93 13.02 -2.81
C VAL A 196 -5.39 12.88 -2.36
N HIS A 197 -5.68 12.98 -1.06
CA HIS A 197 -7.01 12.76 -0.48
C HIS A 197 -7.63 11.46 -0.98
N ALA A 198 -6.89 10.36 -0.79
CA ALA A 198 -7.31 9.05 -1.29
C ALA A 198 -8.62 8.60 -0.66
N GLU A 199 -9.51 8.04 -1.46
CA GLU A 199 -10.73 7.37 -0.97
C GLU A 199 -10.38 6.13 -0.14
N LYS A 200 -9.35 5.40 -0.58
CA LYS A 200 -8.87 4.20 0.10
C LYS A 200 -7.34 4.13 0.05
N LEU A 201 -6.76 3.68 1.16
CA LEU A 201 -5.39 3.19 1.23
C LEU A 201 -5.42 1.70 1.57
N ALA A 202 -4.89 0.85 0.71
CA ALA A 202 -4.84 -0.59 0.93
C ALA A 202 -3.39 -1.05 1.15
N PHE A 203 -3.11 -1.62 2.32
CA PHE A 203 -1.85 -2.28 2.62
C PHE A 203 -1.93 -3.76 2.26
N LEU A 204 -1.29 -4.17 1.17
CA LEU A 204 -1.06 -5.57 0.86
C LEU A 204 0.22 -6.03 1.56
N SER A 205 0.09 -6.89 2.55
CA SER A 205 1.18 -7.34 3.42
C SER A 205 1.09 -8.83 3.71
N ASP A 206 1.95 -9.34 4.58
CA ASP A 206 1.97 -10.74 5.03
C ASP A 206 1.07 -10.96 6.27
N ILE A 207 0.08 -10.09 6.48
CA ILE A 207 -0.82 -10.08 7.66
C ILE A 207 -2.25 -10.03 7.16
N GLU A 208 -3.11 -10.92 7.64
CA GLU A 208 -4.51 -11.03 7.24
C GLU A 208 -5.35 -9.82 7.70
N GLY A 209 -5.02 -9.24 8.85
CA GLY A 209 -5.72 -8.10 9.46
C GLY A 209 -5.43 -7.99 10.94
N VAL A 210 -6.33 -7.36 11.67
CA VAL A 210 -6.27 -7.21 13.13
C VAL A 210 -7.18 -8.23 13.79
N TYR A 211 -6.68 -8.95 14.77
CA TYR A 211 -7.40 -9.97 15.53
C TYR A 211 -7.69 -9.47 16.95
N LYS A 212 -8.87 -9.82 17.50
CA LYS A 212 -9.17 -9.63 18.93
C LYS A 212 -8.29 -10.55 19.79
N ASP A 213 -8.09 -11.77 19.32
CA ASP A 213 -7.19 -12.77 19.88
C ASP A 213 -6.32 -13.33 18.74
N LYS A 214 -5.01 -13.11 18.80
CA LYS A 214 -4.05 -13.52 17.76
C LYS A 214 -3.99 -15.05 17.57
N ASP A 215 -4.42 -15.81 18.58
CA ASP A 215 -4.40 -17.27 18.56
C ASP A 215 -5.74 -17.87 18.08
N ASP A 216 -6.78 -17.03 17.86
CA ASP A 216 -8.09 -17.40 17.29
C ASP A 216 -8.30 -16.78 15.90
N PRO A 217 -8.14 -17.55 14.81
CA PRO A 217 -8.41 -17.07 13.45
C PRO A 217 -9.82 -16.55 13.20
N SER A 218 -10.79 -16.99 14.01
CA SER A 218 -12.18 -16.53 13.87
C SER A 218 -12.43 -15.14 14.48
N SER A 219 -11.43 -14.60 15.19
CA SER A 219 -11.50 -13.30 15.87
C SER A 219 -11.05 -12.11 15.01
N LEU A 220 -10.87 -12.31 13.68
CA LEU A 220 -10.52 -11.24 12.76
C LEU A 220 -11.56 -10.12 12.83
N ILE A 221 -11.07 -8.90 13.01
CA ILE A 221 -11.92 -7.70 13.06
C ILE A 221 -12.04 -7.16 11.63
N SER A 222 -13.24 -7.21 11.05
CA SER A 222 -13.49 -6.71 9.71
C SER A 222 -13.52 -5.19 9.62
N GLU A 223 -14.02 -4.53 10.67
CA GLU A 223 -14.11 -3.06 10.77
C GLU A 223 -13.64 -2.60 12.15
N LEU A 224 -12.86 -1.52 12.17
CA LEU A 224 -12.22 -0.98 13.37
C LEU A 224 -12.23 0.55 13.29
N HIS A 225 -12.88 1.22 14.21
CA HIS A 225 -12.82 2.68 14.31
C HIS A 225 -11.51 3.13 14.96
N VAL A 226 -11.10 4.39 14.71
CA VAL A 226 -9.82 4.95 15.20
C VAL A 226 -9.69 4.75 16.71
N HIS A 227 -10.70 5.14 17.51
CA HIS A 227 -10.68 4.99 18.97
C HIS A 227 -10.53 3.52 19.44
N GLU A 228 -11.14 2.58 18.71
CA GLU A 228 -11.01 1.14 19.01
C GLU A 228 -9.58 0.65 18.69
N ALA A 229 -8.98 1.14 17.59
CA ALA A 229 -7.61 0.82 17.22
C ALA A 229 -6.61 1.35 18.27
N GLU A 230 -6.79 2.59 18.75
CA GLU A 230 -6.01 3.18 19.84
C GLU A 230 -6.14 2.38 21.14
N LYS A 231 -7.37 1.95 21.46
CA LYS A 231 -7.64 1.13 22.63
C LYS A 231 -6.92 -0.22 22.54
N LEU A 232 -6.97 -0.91 21.41
CA LEU A 232 -6.24 -2.17 21.20
C LEU A 232 -4.73 -2.01 21.38
N ILE A 233 -4.16 -0.87 20.97
CA ILE A 233 -2.74 -0.55 21.17
C ILE A 233 -2.46 -0.31 22.66
N SER A 234 -3.25 0.53 23.33
CA SER A 234 -3.02 0.92 24.73
C SER A 234 -3.23 -0.22 25.72
N GLU A 235 -4.16 -1.12 25.45
CA GLU A 235 -4.44 -2.31 26.26
C GLU A 235 -3.49 -3.49 25.98
N GLY A 236 -2.61 -3.37 24.97
CA GLY A 236 -1.61 -4.38 24.63
C GLY A 236 -2.17 -5.61 23.92
N PHE A 237 -3.36 -5.54 23.34
CA PHE A 237 -3.93 -6.63 22.51
C PHE A 237 -3.18 -6.83 21.21
N VAL A 238 -2.53 -5.79 20.69
CA VAL A 238 -1.69 -5.85 19.50
C VAL A 238 -0.22 -5.65 19.88
N GLY A 239 0.69 -6.35 19.19
CA GLY A 239 2.11 -6.32 19.50
C GLY A 239 3.00 -6.29 18.26
N GLY A 240 4.30 -6.14 18.50
CA GLY A 240 5.32 -6.25 17.44
C GLY A 240 5.11 -5.29 16.28
N GLY A 241 5.22 -5.80 15.07
CA GLY A 241 5.09 -5.02 13.83
C GLY A 241 3.69 -4.50 13.53
N MET A 242 2.64 -4.95 14.25
CA MET A 242 1.28 -4.45 14.06
C MET A 242 1.09 -3.05 14.66
N ILE A 243 1.74 -2.74 15.79
CA ILE A 243 1.62 -1.42 16.43
C ILE A 243 2.00 -0.28 15.48
N PRO A 244 3.20 -0.24 14.86
CA PRO A 244 3.53 0.83 13.93
C PRO A 244 2.60 0.86 12.72
N LYS A 245 2.13 -0.30 12.25
CA LYS A 245 1.19 -0.36 11.13
C LYS A 245 -0.17 0.26 11.48
N LEU A 246 -0.73 -0.06 12.66
CA LEU A 246 -1.98 0.54 13.12
C LEU A 246 -1.84 2.04 13.35
N LYS A 247 -0.73 2.49 13.93
CA LYS A 247 -0.47 3.93 14.06
C LYS A 247 -0.47 4.64 12.72
N ASN A 248 0.25 4.12 11.73
CA ASN A 248 0.23 4.66 10.37
C ASN A 248 -1.18 4.70 9.77
N CYS A 249 -2.02 3.68 10.05
CA CYS A 249 -3.41 3.67 9.59
C CYS A 249 -4.26 4.75 10.27
N ILE A 250 -4.08 4.93 11.59
CA ILE A 250 -4.76 5.97 12.38
C ILE A 250 -4.36 7.35 11.86
N ASP A 251 -3.06 7.62 11.78
CA ASP A 251 -2.54 8.90 11.29
C ASP A 251 -3.09 9.23 9.90
N ALA A 252 -3.10 8.27 8.97
CA ALA A 252 -3.65 8.46 7.63
C ALA A 252 -5.15 8.80 7.62
N ILE A 253 -5.95 8.16 8.51
CA ILE A 253 -7.38 8.48 8.66
C ILE A 253 -7.58 9.89 9.22
N GLU A 254 -6.81 10.28 10.25
CA GLU A 254 -6.89 11.60 10.87
C GLU A 254 -6.51 12.71 9.89
N GLU A 255 -5.52 12.46 9.03
CA GLU A 255 -5.05 13.37 7.97
C GLU A 255 -5.95 13.35 6.70
N GLY A 256 -7.05 12.61 6.71
CA GLY A 256 -8.11 12.76 5.73
C GLY A 256 -8.27 11.66 4.69
N VAL A 257 -7.56 10.54 4.82
CA VAL A 257 -7.89 9.32 4.06
C VAL A 257 -9.23 8.78 4.57
N ASN A 258 -10.16 8.45 3.67
CA ASN A 258 -11.48 8.02 4.11
C ASN A 258 -11.48 6.62 4.73
N ARG A 259 -10.64 5.70 4.22
CA ARG A 259 -10.53 4.33 4.71
C ARG A 259 -9.13 3.77 4.50
N VAL A 260 -8.66 3.02 5.47
CA VAL A 260 -7.40 2.26 5.36
C VAL A 260 -7.70 0.78 5.54
N HIS A 261 -7.20 -0.05 4.64
CA HIS A 261 -7.41 -1.50 4.65
C HIS A 261 -6.09 -2.23 4.87
N ILE A 262 -6.09 -3.22 5.76
CA ILE A 262 -4.98 -4.16 5.95
C ILE A 262 -5.41 -5.50 5.38
N LEU A 263 -4.67 -5.97 4.36
CA LEU A 263 -5.02 -7.16 3.58
C LEU A 263 -3.83 -8.11 3.48
N ASP A 264 -4.12 -9.40 3.46
CA ASP A 264 -3.13 -10.41 3.13
C ASP A 264 -2.90 -10.46 1.61
N GLY A 265 -1.74 -9.95 1.19
CA GLY A 265 -1.33 -10.02 -0.21
C GLY A 265 -0.99 -11.42 -0.73
N ARG A 266 -0.96 -12.44 0.15
CA ARG A 266 -0.77 -13.84 -0.23
C ARG A 266 -2.08 -14.51 -0.69
N ILE A 267 -3.23 -13.91 -0.37
CA ILE A 267 -4.53 -14.39 -0.85
C ILE A 267 -4.71 -13.88 -2.28
N PRO A 268 -4.92 -14.79 -3.27
CA PRO A 268 -5.20 -14.39 -4.64
C PRO A 268 -6.40 -13.44 -4.73
N HIS A 269 -6.24 -12.34 -5.44
CA HIS A 269 -7.30 -11.34 -5.65
C HIS A 269 -7.84 -10.68 -4.37
N SER A 270 -7.00 -10.61 -3.31
CA SER A 270 -7.39 -10.03 -2.03
C SER A 270 -7.92 -8.60 -2.15
N LEU A 271 -7.33 -7.80 -3.04
CA LEU A 271 -7.76 -6.43 -3.28
C LEU A 271 -9.18 -6.34 -3.86
N LEU A 272 -9.52 -7.22 -4.80
CA LEU A 272 -10.87 -7.28 -5.38
C LEU A 272 -11.90 -7.79 -4.37
N LEU A 273 -11.55 -8.83 -3.62
CA LEU A 273 -12.41 -9.37 -2.57
C LEU A 273 -12.74 -8.32 -1.51
N GLU A 274 -11.77 -7.45 -1.16
CA GLU A 274 -12.00 -6.37 -0.21
C GLU A 274 -12.86 -5.24 -0.78
N ILE A 275 -12.69 -4.90 -2.04
CA ILE A 275 -13.35 -3.74 -2.65
C ILE A 275 -14.76 -4.09 -3.15
N PHE A 276 -14.98 -5.30 -3.66
CA PHE A 276 -16.21 -5.70 -4.34
C PHE A 276 -17.08 -6.69 -3.56
N THR A 277 -16.85 -6.84 -2.24
CA THR A 277 -17.71 -7.67 -1.39
C THR A 277 -18.15 -6.92 -0.12
N ASN A 278 -19.30 -7.28 0.42
CA ASN A 278 -19.90 -6.61 1.57
C ASN A 278 -19.10 -6.77 2.87
N LYS A 279 -18.38 -7.87 3.05
CA LYS A 279 -17.65 -8.17 4.30
C LYS A 279 -16.16 -7.90 4.19
N GLY A 280 -15.64 -7.80 2.97
CA GLY A 280 -14.20 -7.79 2.77
C GLY A 280 -13.54 -9.09 3.25
N ILE A 281 -12.22 -9.10 3.29
CA ILE A 281 -11.41 -10.24 3.76
C ILE A 281 -10.33 -9.85 4.78
N GLY A 282 -10.16 -8.56 5.03
CA GLY A 282 -9.15 -8.01 5.92
C GLY A 282 -9.76 -7.17 7.04
N THR A 283 -9.01 -6.17 7.49
CA THR A 283 -9.48 -5.16 8.45
C THR A 283 -9.53 -3.80 7.79
N ALA A 284 -10.70 -3.16 7.81
CA ALA A 284 -10.87 -1.76 7.44
C ALA A 284 -10.81 -0.87 8.68
N ILE A 285 -9.94 0.15 8.67
CA ILE A 285 -9.88 1.19 9.68
C ILE A 285 -10.66 2.40 9.16
N LEU A 286 -11.54 2.94 10.00
CA LEU A 286 -12.55 3.93 9.65
C LEU A 286 -12.50 5.13 10.59
N ARG A 287 -12.98 6.29 10.11
CA ARG A 287 -13.28 7.46 10.96
C ARG A 287 -14.43 7.14 11.90
N GLU A 288 -14.56 7.92 12.99
CA GLU A 288 -15.63 7.75 13.99
C GLU A 288 -17.05 7.97 13.41
N ASP A 289 -17.16 8.86 12.43
CA ASP A 289 -18.38 9.17 11.69
C ASP A 289 -18.52 8.37 10.38
N GLY A 290 -17.58 7.42 10.17
CA GLY A 290 -17.56 6.59 8.98
C GLY A 290 -18.76 5.67 8.92
N GLU A 291 -19.62 5.84 7.91
CA GLU A 291 -20.76 4.94 7.68
C GLU A 291 -20.27 3.52 7.34
N LYS A 292 -20.96 2.54 7.87
CA LYS A 292 -20.80 1.14 7.46
C LYS A 292 -21.23 1.01 6.01
N TYR A 293 -20.28 0.92 5.09
CA TYR A 293 -20.57 0.85 3.65
C TYR A 293 -21.38 -0.38 3.23
N TYR A 294 -21.49 -1.35 4.10
CA TYR A 294 -22.08 -2.66 3.77
C TYR A 294 -23.58 -2.76 4.01
N ASN A 295 -24.21 -1.75 4.65
CA ASN A 295 -25.62 -1.78 5.01
C ASN A 295 -26.57 -1.04 4.04
N GLU A 296 -26.06 -0.44 2.96
CA GLU A 296 -26.89 0.35 2.04
C GLU A 296 -27.54 -0.45 0.88
N TYR A 297 -27.26 -1.76 0.79
CA TYR A 297 -27.75 -2.59 -0.32
C TYR A 297 -28.32 -3.95 0.11
N GLU A 298 -28.72 -4.10 1.40
CA GLU A 298 -29.59 -5.21 1.81
C GLU A 298 -31.07 -4.91 1.55
#